data_cb0ca87583f9c2ba69a2a45f9b69da7e
#
_entry.id   cb0ca87583f9c2ba69a2a45f9b69da7e
#
_cell.length_a   1.000
_cell.length_b   1.000
_cell.length_c   1.000
_cell.angle_alpha   90.00
_cell.angle_beta   90.00
_cell.angle_gamma   90.00
#
_symmetry.space_group_name_H-M   'P 1'
#
loop_
_entity.id
_entity.type
_entity.pdbx_description
1 polymer ?
#
loop_
_entity_poly.entity_id
_entity_poly.type
_entity_poly.pdbx_seq_one_letter_code
_entity_poly.pdbx_strand_id
1 'polypeptide(L)'
;MGKLQHYAALGFAALLLASCGREPPRSEAPRRKIEIPPTPLPAEEVLPSKGLPPISSIDDYKRVLAERIMEATPGASFRGPIPPLLTAIVVIQAHIDHDGAIVDLHVARARDQKAAGIALAAMRQVAPYPKPGKLLPAHHKTLEFSETFLFNKEYRYQLRTVAPVQ
;
A
#
# COMPACT_ATOMS: atom_id res chain seq x y z
N MET A 1 -34.13 -61.56 17.80
CA MET A 1 -35.04 -61.33 18.93
C MET A 1 -35.04 -59.83 19.13
N GLY A 2 -35.97 -59.14 18.60
CA GLY A 2 -37.27 -58.70 19.09
C GLY A 2 -37.03 -57.31 19.69
N LYS A 3 -37.72 -56.27 19.42
CA LYS A 3 -39.13 -56.01 19.02
C LYS A 3 -39.26 -54.62 18.41
N LEU A 4 -40.11 -54.55 17.40
CA LEU A 4 -40.83 -53.35 16.98
C LEU A 4 -41.52 -52.66 18.18
N GLN A 5 -41.65 -51.34 18.15
CA GLN A 5 -42.92 -50.68 18.50
C GLN A 5 -43.06 -49.30 17.84
N HIS A 6 -44.15 -49.23 17.10
CA HIS A 6 -44.75 -48.05 16.50
C HIS A 6 -45.32 -47.14 17.59
N TYR A 7 -45.48 -45.84 17.32
CA TYR A 7 -46.63 -44.97 17.64
C TYR A 7 -46.28 -43.62 17.00
N ALA A 8 -46.98 -43.20 16.01
CA ALA A 8 -48.29 -42.61 15.91
C ALA A 8 -48.20 -41.10 15.72
N ALA A 9 -48.73 -40.71 14.58
CA ALA A 9 -48.88 -39.35 14.07
C ALA A 9 -49.77 -38.49 14.99
N LEU A 10 -49.41 -37.21 15.08
CA LEU A 10 -50.36 -36.16 15.37
C LEU A 10 -49.93 -34.90 14.61
N GLY A 11 -50.80 -34.54 13.66
CA GLY A 11 -50.64 -33.35 12.88
C GLY A 11 -50.93 -32.09 13.70
N PHE A 12 -50.16 -31.07 13.44
CA PHE A 12 -50.49 -29.72 13.86
C PHE A 12 -50.48 -28.81 12.65
N ALA A 13 -51.64 -28.27 12.35
CA ALA A 13 -51.90 -27.35 11.29
C ALA A 13 -51.09 -26.06 11.47
N ALA A 14 -50.27 -25.74 10.48
CA ALA A 14 -49.54 -24.48 10.44
C ALA A 14 -50.46 -23.38 9.90
N LEU A 15 -50.72 -22.42 10.74
CA LEU A 15 -51.39 -21.18 10.39
C LEU A 15 -50.42 -20.26 9.67
N LEU A 16 -50.59 -20.08 8.36
CA LEU A 16 -49.84 -19.12 7.53
C LEU A 16 -50.35 -17.72 7.88
N LEU A 17 -49.62 -16.98 8.67
CA LEU A 17 -49.74 -15.53 8.76
C LEU A 17 -48.83 -14.89 7.69
N ALA A 18 -49.41 -14.58 6.54
CA ALA A 18 -48.84 -13.71 5.53
C ALA A 18 -48.80 -12.28 6.09
N SER A 19 -47.65 -11.88 6.67
CA SER A 19 -47.39 -10.49 6.99
C SER A 19 -46.85 -9.81 5.72
N CYS A 20 -47.73 -9.18 4.98
CA CYS A 20 -47.40 -8.21 3.95
C CYS A 20 -46.86 -6.95 4.62
N GLY A 21 -45.56 -6.95 4.92
CA GLY A 21 -44.80 -5.74 5.24
C GLY A 21 -44.69 -4.89 4.00
N ARG A 22 -45.58 -3.91 3.87
CA ARG A 22 -45.52 -2.87 2.84
C ARG A 22 -44.38 -1.93 3.22
N GLU A 23 -43.21 -2.07 2.59
CA GLU A 23 -42.15 -1.07 2.70
C GLU A 23 -42.65 0.26 2.15
N PRO A 24 -42.54 1.37 2.91
CA PRO A 24 -42.85 2.68 2.37
C PRO A 24 -41.88 3.01 1.23
N PRO A 25 -42.32 3.69 0.19
CA PRO A 25 -41.45 4.08 -0.92
C PRO A 25 -40.33 4.96 -0.39
N ARG A 26 -39.11 4.45 -0.54
CA ARG A 26 -37.87 5.20 -0.27
C ARG A 26 -37.87 6.40 -1.21
N SER A 27 -38.15 7.57 -0.65
CA SER A 27 -38.00 8.85 -1.33
C SER A 27 -36.54 8.99 -1.77
N GLU A 28 -36.29 8.70 -3.04
CA GLU A 28 -35.05 9.07 -3.68
C GLU A 28 -35.00 10.59 -3.80
N ALA A 29 -34.35 11.22 -2.82
CA ALA A 29 -33.96 12.61 -2.98
C ALA A 29 -33.10 12.73 -4.24
N PRO A 30 -33.33 13.70 -5.11
CA PRO A 30 -32.54 13.85 -6.33
C PRO A 30 -31.09 14.05 -5.92
N ARG A 31 -30.21 13.09 -6.29
CA ARG A 31 -28.76 13.23 -6.17
C ARG A 31 -28.38 14.42 -7.03
N ARG A 32 -28.16 15.56 -6.39
CA ARG A 32 -27.49 16.69 -7.03
C ARG A 32 -26.13 16.19 -7.48
N LYS A 33 -25.98 16.05 -8.79
CA LYS A 33 -24.69 15.85 -9.43
C LYS A 33 -23.89 17.11 -9.11
N ILE A 34 -23.04 17.03 -8.09
CA ILE A 34 -22.05 18.07 -7.83
C ILE A 34 -21.02 17.90 -8.94
N GLU A 35 -21.18 18.63 -10.03
CA GLU A 35 -20.12 18.86 -10.98
C GLU A 35 -19.08 19.73 -10.26
N ILE A 36 -18.06 19.07 -9.70
CA ILE A 36 -16.86 19.75 -9.27
C ILE A 36 -16.15 20.15 -10.56
N PRO A 37 -16.05 21.45 -10.86
CA PRO A 37 -15.26 21.87 -12.01
C PRO A 37 -13.84 21.34 -11.82
N PRO A 38 -13.16 20.83 -12.86
CA PRO A 38 -11.78 20.41 -12.75
C PRO A 38 -10.97 21.63 -12.33
N THR A 39 -10.63 21.69 -11.03
CA THR A 39 -9.61 22.63 -10.57
C THR A 39 -8.36 22.23 -11.36
N PRO A 40 -7.79 23.10 -12.19
CA PRO A 40 -6.50 22.81 -12.80
C PRO A 40 -5.54 22.58 -11.64
N LEU A 41 -5.04 21.34 -11.53
CA LEU A 41 -3.93 21.05 -10.64
C LEU A 41 -2.84 22.06 -10.99
N PRO A 42 -2.27 22.78 -10.00
CA PRO A 42 -1.12 23.61 -10.25
C PRO A 42 -0.12 22.76 -11.00
N ALA A 43 0.37 23.25 -12.14
CA ALA A 43 1.46 22.61 -12.86
C ALA A 43 2.50 22.23 -11.82
N GLU A 44 2.77 20.94 -11.73
CA GLU A 44 3.70 20.35 -10.79
C GLU A 44 5.02 21.09 -10.94
N GLU A 45 5.25 22.04 -10.06
CA GLU A 45 6.54 22.71 -9.91
C GLU A 45 7.49 21.60 -9.45
N VAL A 46 8.16 20.99 -10.43
CA VAL A 46 9.21 20.02 -10.22
C VAL A 46 10.25 20.74 -9.38
N LEU A 47 10.16 20.57 -8.06
CA LEU A 47 11.19 21.04 -7.14
C LEU A 47 12.51 20.51 -7.67
N PRO A 48 13.48 21.39 -7.98
CA PRO A 48 14.76 20.96 -8.48
C PRO A 48 15.37 20.03 -7.44
N SER A 49 15.50 18.78 -7.80
CA SER A 49 16.19 17.77 -6.97
C SER A 49 17.64 18.21 -6.85
N LYS A 50 17.94 18.83 -5.71
CA LYS A 50 19.26 19.39 -5.40
C LYS A 50 20.29 18.28 -5.45
N GLY A 51 20.94 18.11 -6.61
CA GLY A 51 22.23 17.42 -6.71
C GLY A 51 22.21 15.89 -6.68
N LEU A 52 21.08 15.23 -6.96
CA LEU A 52 21.09 13.77 -7.13
C LEU A 52 21.76 13.40 -8.47
N PRO A 53 22.63 12.38 -8.48
CA PRO A 53 23.32 11.96 -9.70
C PRO A 53 22.29 11.51 -10.75
N PRO A 54 22.64 11.59 -12.05
CA PRO A 54 21.78 11.09 -13.10
C PRO A 54 21.52 9.59 -12.87
N ILE A 55 20.26 9.18 -13.05
CA ILE A 55 19.84 7.78 -12.88
C ILE A 55 20.41 6.98 -14.06
N SER A 56 21.44 6.21 -13.82
CA SER A 56 22.12 5.36 -14.79
C SER A 56 22.03 3.87 -14.49
N SER A 57 21.74 3.53 -13.25
CA SER A 57 21.63 2.16 -12.73
C SER A 57 20.42 1.99 -11.82
N ILE A 58 20.06 0.73 -11.57
CA ILE A 58 19.00 0.42 -10.60
C ILE A 58 19.39 0.90 -9.19
N ASP A 59 20.66 0.89 -8.85
CA ASP A 59 21.14 1.37 -7.55
C ASP A 59 21.02 2.90 -7.43
N ASP A 60 21.30 3.65 -8.50
CA ASP A 60 21.05 5.08 -8.54
C ASP A 60 19.56 5.38 -8.38
N TYR A 61 18.72 4.64 -9.09
CA TYR A 61 17.27 4.77 -8.99
C TYR A 61 16.78 4.55 -7.56
N LYS A 62 17.21 3.46 -6.94
CA LYS A 62 16.87 3.13 -5.56
C LYS A 62 17.36 4.21 -4.58
N ARG A 63 18.56 4.76 -4.80
CA ARG A 63 19.10 5.84 -3.97
C ARG A 63 18.26 7.10 -4.06
N VAL A 64 17.90 7.54 -5.28
CA VAL A 64 17.02 8.69 -5.50
C VAL A 64 15.68 8.49 -4.81
N LEU A 65 15.07 7.31 -4.97
CA LEU A 65 13.81 6.99 -4.34
C LEU A 65 13.93 6.94 -2.82
N ALA A 66 14.98 6.31 -2.29
CA ALA A 66 15.20 6.20 -0.85
C ALA A 66 15.37 7.58 -0.18
N GLU A 67 16.13 8.49 -0.80
CA GLU A 67 16.26 9.87 -0.30
C GLU A 67 14.90 10.58 -0.30
N ARG A 68 14.13 10.46 -1.39
CA ARG A 68 12.79 11.05 -1.48
C ARG A 68 11.84 10.53 -0.39
N ILE A 69 11.87 9.23 -0.11
CA ILE A 69 11.09 8.63 0.99
C ILE A 69 11.52 9.20 2.34
N MET A 70 12.83 9.25 2.60
CA MET A 70 13.37 9.78 3.86
C MET A 70 13.05 11.27 4.06
N GLU A 71 13.05 12.06 2.99
CA GLU A 71 12.68 13.47 3.01
C GLU A 71 11.18 13.70 3.25
N ALA A 72 10.34 12.85 2.66
CA ALA A 72 8.88 12.93 2.83
C ALA A 72 8.41 12.49 4.22
N THR A 73 9.23 11.75 4.95
CA THR A 73 8.84 11.13 6.23
C THR A 73 9.82 11.44 7.39
N PRO A 74 10.18 12.69 7.67
CA PRO A 74 11.22 13.02 8.66
C PRO A 74 10.82 12.60 10.08
N GLY A 75 9.53 12.55 10.40
CA GLY A 75 9.02 12.09 11.70
C GLY A 75 9.06 10.58 11.89
N ALA A 76 8.97 9.80 10.81
CA ALA A 76 8.97 8.34 10.83
C ALA A 76 10.31 7.71 10.46
N SER A 77 11.27 8.51 10.01
CA SER A 77 12.60 8.05 9.62
C SER A 77 13.69 8.57 10.56
N PHE A 78 14.87 7.97 10.49
CA PHE A 78 16.07 8.47 11.16
C PHE A 78 17.27 8.38 10.23
N ARG A 79 18.31 9.19 10.48
CA ARG A 79 19.60 9.16 9.76
C ARG A 79 20.73 8.87 10.77
N GLY A 80 21.86 8.41 10.27
CA GLY A 80 23.03 8.12 11.07
C GLY A 80 23.29 6.63 11.24
N PRO A 81 24.12 6.22 12.21
CA PRO A 81 24.49 4.83 12.41
C PRO A 81 23.29 3.93 12.67
N ILE A 82 23.30 2.74 12.08
CA ILE A 82 22.27 1.74 12.35
C ILE A 82 22.43 1.25 13.79
N PRO A 83 21.33 1.24 14.59
CA PRO A 83 21.41 0.71 15.96
C PRO A 83 21.89 -0.74 15.99
N PRO A 84 22.64 -1.16 17.03
CA PRO A 84 23.10 -2.54 17.16
C PRO A 84 21.97 -3.58 17.17
N LEU A 85 20.79 -3.18 17.64
CA LEU A 85 19.58 -4.01 17.66
C LEU A 85 18.48 -3.31 16.86
N LEU A 86 18.00 -4.01 15.83
CA LEU A 86 16.85 -3.62 15.04
C LEU A 86 15.62 -4.33 15.60
N THR A 87 14.52 -3.59 15.77
CA THR A 87 13.22 -4.15 16.16
C THR A 87 12.62 -4.97 15.03
N ALA A 88 12.72 -4.46 13.80
CA ALA A 88 12.21 -5.15 12.63
C ALA A 88 13.04 -4.85 11.38
N ILE A 89 13.02 -5.80 10.46
CA ILE A 89 13.50 -5.64 9.08
C ILE A 89 12.35 -6.00 8.16
N VAL A 90 12.02 -5.08 7.27
CA VAL A 90 10.94 -5.26 6.29
C VAL A 90 11.51 -5.10 4.89
N VAL A 91 11.21 -6.03 4.00
CA VAL A 91 11.55 -5.94 2.58
C VAL A 91 10.27 -5.73 1.81
N ILE A 92 10.20 -4.62 1.08
CA ILE A 92 9.11 -4.29 0.17
C ILE A 92 9.58 -4.53 -1.26
N GLN A 93 8.74 -5.19 -2.05
CA GLN A 93 8.92 -5.34 -3.49
C GLN A 93 7.96 -4.41 -4.20
N ALA A 94 8.48 -3.70 -5.20
CA ALA A 94 7.74 -2.72 -5.98
C ALA A 94 7.87 -3.02 -7.47
N HIS A 95 6.77 -2.88 -8.19
CA HIS A 95 6.70 -2.91 -9.64
C HIS A 95 6.13 -1.55 -10.10
N ILE A 96 6.87 -0.84 -10.93
CA ILE A 96 6.49 0.47 -11.44
C ILE A 96 6.48 0.47 -12.97
N ASP A 97 5.63 1.28 -13.54
CA ASP A 97 5.54 1.43 -14.98
C ASP A 97 6.52 2.51 -15.53
N HIS A 98 6.43 2.78 -16.83
CA HIS A 98 7.24 3.77 -17.53
C HIS A 98 7.04 5.21 -17.03
N ASP A 99 5.89 5.51 -16.44
CA ASP A 99 5.55 6.84 -15.91
C ASP A 99 5.87 6.99 -14.43
N GLY A 100 6.38 5.93 -13.78
CA GLY A 100 6.69 5.90 -12.35
C GLY A 100 5.47 5.60 -11.48
N ALA A 101 4.35 5.18 -12.07
CA ALA A 101 3.20 4.75 -11.29
C ALA A 101 3.43 3.36 -10.70
N ILE A 102 2.96 3.17 -9.47
CA ILE A 102 3.05 1.89 -8.77
C ILE A 102 2.00 0.95 -9.37
N VAL A 103 2.47 -0.12 -10.04
CA VAL A 103 1.62 -1.19 -10.57
C VAL A 103 1.33 -2.23 -9.49
N ASP A 104 2.35 -2.60 -8.72
CA ASP A 104 2.22 -3.50 -7.57
C ASP A 104 3.20 -3.10 -6.46
N LEU A 105 2.76 -3.29 -5.22
CA LEU A 105 3.56 -3.02 -4.04
C LEU A 105 3.16 -3.96 -2.91
N HIS A 106 4.05 -4.86 -2.55
CA HIS A 106 3.77 -5.84 -1.52
C HIS A 106 4.97 -6.10 -0.59
N VAL A 107 4.67 -6.72 0.55
CA VAL A 107 5.67 -7.12 1.53
C VAL A 107 6.28 -8.45 1.09
N ALA A 108 7.53 -8.42 0.63
CA ALA A 108 8.26 -9.64 0.29
C ALA A 108 8.74 -10.37 1.57
N ARG A 109 9.08 -9.62 2.62
CA ARG A 109 9.52 -10.18 3.89
C ARG A 109 9.25 -9.24 5.06
N ALA A 110 8.55 -9.73 6.08
CA ALA A 110 8.41 -9.07 7.38
C ALA A 110 8.06 -10.11 8.44
N ARG A 111 8.48 -9.85 9.68
CA ARG A 111 8.02 -10.58 10.88
C ARG A 111 7.11 -9.74 11.76
N ASP A 112 7.15 -8.42 11.58
CA ASP A 112 6.38 -7.44 12.33
C ASP A 112 5.39 -6.74 11.39
N GLN A 113 4.09 -6.94 11.65
CA GLN A 113 3.00 -6.40 10.83
C GLN A 113 2.86 -4.88 10.95
N LYS A 114 3.17 -4.32 12.13
CA LYS A 114 3.15 -2.87 12.32
C LYS A 114 4.23 -2.20 11.48
N ALA A 115 5.46 -2.73 11.54
CA ALA A 115 6.56 -2.25 10.72
C ALA A 115 6.27 -2.38 9.22
N ALA A 116 5.65 -3.52 8.80
CA ALA A 116 5.24 -3.73 7.41
C ALA A 116 4.23 -2.68 6.93
N GLY A 117 3.25 -2.35 7.76
CA GLY A 117 2.27 -1.31 7.44
C GLY A 117 2.91 0.08 7.28
N ILE A 118 3.85 0.43 8.17
CA ILE A 118 4.59 1.70 8.09
C ILE A 118 5.42 1.75 6.80
N ALA A 119 6.14 0.68 6.46
CA ALA A 119 6.96 0.61 5.25
C ALA A 119 6.12 0.76 3.97
N LEU A 120 4.98 0.06 3.87
CA LEU A 120 4.05 0.19 2.74
C LEU A 120 3.49 1.60 2.61
N ALA A 121 3.12 2.23 3.73
CA ALA A 121 2.60 3.60 3.73
C ALA A 121 3.67 4.59 3.24
N ALA A 122 4.91 4.46 3.71
CA ALA A 122 6.03 5.30 3.30
C ALA A 122 6.31 5.19 1.79
N MET A 123 6.30 3.98 1.26
CA MET A 123 6.46 3.75 -0.18
C MET A 123 5.35 4.42 -1.00
N ARG A 124 4.09 4.30 -0.57
CA ARG A 124 2.94 4.91 -1.26
C ARG A 124 2.93 6.43 -1.20
N GLN A 125 3.43 7.01 -0.12
CA GLN A 125 3.37 8.46 0.13
C GLN A 125 4.14 9.27 -0.92
N VAL A 126 5.19 8.71 -1.53
CA VAL A 126 6.04 9.40 -2.49
C VAL A 126 5.71 9.09 -3.95
N ALA A 127 4.62 8.38 -4.19
CA ALA A 127 4.13 8.14 -5.55
C ALA A 127 3.56 9.44 -6.17
N PRO A 128 3.70 9.63 -7.50
CA PRO A 128 4.42 8.78 -8.44
C PRO A 128 5.94 8.86 -8.26
N TYR A 129 6.62 7.76 -8.59
CA TYR A 129 8.07 7.67 -8.52
C TYR A 129 8.73 8.37 -9.71
N PRO A 130 10.04 8.64 -9.67
CA PRO A 130 10.77 9.09 -10.85
C PRO A 130 10.59 8.12 -12.01
N LYS A 131 10.46 8.63 -13.21
CA LYS A 131 10.37 7.76 -14.40
C LYS A 131 11.63 6.93 -14.54
N PRO A 132 11.53 5.61 -14.72
CA PRO A 132 12.69 4.72 -14.78
C PRO A 132 13.53 4.93 -16.04
N GLY A 133 12.98 5.56 -17.08
CA GLY A 133 13.69 5.87 -18.31
C GLY A 133 14.32 4.63 -18.94
N LYS A 134 15.64 4.68 -19.17
CA LYS A 134 16.39 3.60 -19.82
C LYS A 134 16.49 2.31 -18.99
N LEU A 135 16.19 2.36 -17.68
CA LEU A 135 16.18 1.18 -16.82
C LEU A 135 15.02 0.24 -17.12
N LEU A 136 13.97 0.76 -17.75
CA LEU A 136 12.82 -0.03 -18.19
C LEU A 136 12.73 -0.02 -19.73
N PRO A 137 13.30 -1.03 -20.41
CA PRO A 137 13.21 -1.16 -21.86
C PRO A 137 11.75 -1.24 -22.34
N ALA A 138 11.47 -0.73 -23.54
CA ALA A 138 10.12 -0.61 -24.07
C ALA A 138 9.34 -1.94 -24.16
N HIS A 139 10.03 -3.07 -24.24
CA HIS A 139 9.41 -4.41 -24.27
C HIS A 139 9.07 -4.96 -22.89
N HIS A 140 9.55 -4.33 -21.81
CA HIS A 140 9.15 -4.65 -20.43
C HIS A 140 8.03 -3.72 -19.99
N LYS A 141 7.04 -4.26 -19.25
CA LYS A 141 5.91 -3.46 -18.76
C LYS A 141 6.22 -2.73 -17.46
N THR A 142 7.05 -3.32 -16.63
CA THR A 142 7.37 -2.80 -15.30
C THR A 142 8.85 -2.95 -14.97
N LEU A 143 9.36 -2.01 -14.19
CA LEU A 143 10.64 -2.14 -13.48
C LEU A 143 10.35 -2.71 -12.09
N GLU A 144 11.04 -3.80 -11.76
CA GLU A 144 10.95 -4.45 -10.46
C GLU A 144 12.18 -4.12 -9.61
N PHE A 145 11.95 -3.78 -8.35
CA PHE A 145 13.03 -3.62 -7.38
C PHE A 145 12.54 -3.89 -5.95
N SER A 146 13.48 -4.15 -5.04
CA SER A 146 13.19 -4.31 -3.63
C SER A 146 13.90 -3.25 -2.80
N GLU A 147 13.23 -2.75 -1.75
CA GLU A 147 13.82 -1.87 -0.76
C GLU A 147 13.69 -2.47 0.64
N THR A 148 14.71 -2.23 1.47
CA THR A 148 14.77 -2.77 2.83
C THR A 148 14.68 -1.66 3.85
N PHE A 149 13.69 -1.76 4.72
CA PHE A 149 13.45 -0.87 5.85
C PHE A 149 14.04 -1.48 7.13
N LEU A 150 14.87 -0.72 7.82
CA LEU A 150 15.54 -1.09 9.06
C LEU A 150 14.92 -0.29 10.20
N PHE A 151 14.14 -0.94 11.08
CA PHE A 151 13.39 -0.28 12.14
C PHE A 151 14.13 -0.32 13.48
N ASN A 152 14.21 0.84 14.15
CA ASN A 152 14.65 0.95 15.52
C ASN A 152 13.50 0.66 16.53
N LYS A 153 13.80 0.73 17.83
CA LYS A 153 12.83 0.44 18.90
C LYS A 153 11.65 1.41 18.97
N GLU A 154 11.78 2.61 18.43
CA GLU A 154 10.71 3.61 18.33
C GLU A 154 9.85 3.44 17.07
N TYR A 155 10.04 2.39 16.29
CA TYR A 155 9.41 2.17 14.98
C TYR A 155 9.72 3.28 13.97
N ARG A 156 10.84 3.98 14.13
CA ARG A 156 11.40 4.82 13.08
C ARG A 156 12.30 3.97 12.21
N TYR A 157 12.33 4.26 10.92
CA TYR A 157 13.09 3.46 9.96
C TYR A 157 14.20 4.23 9.27
N GLN A 158 15.16 3.49 8.76
CA GLN A 158 16.14 3.91 7.78
C GLN A 158 16.11 2.94 6.61
N LEU A 159 16.28 3.47 5.39
CA LEU A 159 16.37 2.63 4.21
C LEU A 159 17.81 2.13 4.03
N ARG A 160 17.96 0.83 3.78
CA ARG A 160 19.29 0.21 3.64
C ARG A 160 20.10 0.86 2.51
N THR A 161 19.45 1.26 1.43
CA THR A 161 20.09 1.87 0.26
C THR A 161 20.82 3.18 0.59
N VAL A 162 20.38 3.92 1.62
CA VAL A 162 21.01 5.19 2.06
C VAL A 162 21.62 5.12 3.46
N ALA A 163 21.60 3.95 4.07
CA ALA A 163 22.26 3.73 5.34
C ALA A 163 23.79 3.82 5.19
N PRO A 164 24.49 4.42 6.16
CA PRO A 164 25.96 4.45 6.13
C PRO A 164 26.53 3.04 6.17
N VAL A 165 27.68 2.86 5.50
CA VAL A 165 28.46 1.62 5.59
C VAL A 165 28.95 1.46 7.02
N GLN A 166 28.81 0.28 7.59
CA GLN A 166 29.26 -0.10 8.93
C GLN A 166 30.58 -0.84 8.86
#